data_2a07e7b6b04c242359356133dd97214e
#
_entry.id   2a07e7b6b04c242359356133dd97214e
#
_cell.length_a   1.000
_cell.length_b   1.000
_cell.length_c   1.000
_cell.angle_alpha   90.00
_cell.angle_beta   90.00
_cell.angle_gamma   90.00
#
_symmetry.space_group_name_H-M   'P 1'
#
loop_
_entity.id
_entity.type
_entity.pdbx_description
1 polymer ?
#
loop_
_entity_poly.entity_id
_entity_poly.type
_entity_poly.pdbx_seq_one_letter_code
_entity_poly.pdbx_strand_id
1 'polypeptide(L)'
;MSENINEIAGVEPSFKIDELKFNEKGLIPAIVQDHYSKKVLMMAWMNKESLEISLREKKTCFYSRSRQELWRKGETSGNVQHISSIYADCDKDTLIVEVVKEGPACHTGAESCFFEPVYQNEEITPFSYEGLYDLIMGRKTNPKEGSYTTYLFDKGLDKILKKVGEE
;
A
#
# COMPACT_ATOMS: atom_id res chain seq x y z
N MET A 1 5.29 -16.84 31.38
CA MET A 1 4.91 -15.44 31.61
C MET A 1 4.58 -14.87 30.23
N SER A 2 3.31 -14.71 29.92
CA SER A 2 2.86 -14.09 28.67
C SER A 2 3.11 -12.59 28.81
N GLU A 3 4.14 -12.09 28.17
CA GLU A 3 4.34 -10.67 28.03
C GLU A 3 3.12 -10.07 27.29
N ASN A 4 2.60 -9.03 27.87
CA ASN A 4 1.39 -8.35 27.39
C ASN A 4 1.75 -7.61 26.10
N ILE A 5 1.38 -8.17 24.95
CA ILE A 5 1.71 -7.66 23.59
C ILE A 5 1.13 -6.24 23.36
N ASN A 6 0.25 -5.78 24.24
CA ASN A 6 -0.41 -4.48 24.17
C ASN A 6 0.49 -3.27 24.53
N GLU A 7 1.75 -3.49 24.96
CA GLU A 7 2.68 -2.40 25.31
C GLU A 7 3.60 -1.96 24.14
N ILE A 8 3.38 -2.43 22.92
CA ILE A 8 4.23 -2.08 21.79
C ILE A 8 3.84 -0.74 21.20
N ALA A 9 4.62 0.28 21.61
CA ALA A 9 4.79 1.58 20.95
C ALA A 9 3.56 2.46 20.70
N GLY A 10 3.03 3.07 21.72
CA GLY A 10 2.45 4.43 21.62
C GLY A 10 1.08 4.59 20.97
N VAL A 11 0.49 3.52 20.43
CA VAL A 11 -0.92 3.47 20.01
C VAL A 11 -1.51 2.19 20.58
N GLU A 12 -2.39 2.33 21.56
CA GLU A 12 -3.23 1.22 22.02
C GLU A 12 -3.98 0.67 20.79
N PRO A 13 -3.87 -0.63 20.46
CA PRO A 13 -4.66 -1.19 19.38
C PRO A 13 -6.14 -1.01 19.73
N SER A 14 -6.93 -0.54 18.78
CA SER A 14 -8.38 -0.32 18.97
C SER A 14 -9.15 -1.61 19.28
N PHE A 15 -8.51 -2.79 19.12
CA PHE A 15 -9.04 -4.10 19.48
C PHE A 15 -7.90 -5.08 19.78
N LYS A 16 -8.23 -6.21 20.43
CA LYS A 16 -7.26 -7.28 20.74
C LYS A 16 -7.13 -8.25 19.59
N ILE A 17 -5.93 -8.84 19.42
CA ILE A 17 -5.69 -9.88 18.39
C ILE A 17 -6.70 -11.04 18.49
N ASP A 18 -7.12 -11.38 19.70
CA ASP A 18 -8.10 -12.44 19.95
C ASP A 18 -9.53 -12.12 19.42
N GLU A 19 -9.78 -10.87 19.02
CA GLU A 19 -11.02 -10.47 18.36
C GLU A 19 -11.00 -10.70 16.83
N LEU A 20 -9.83 -10.99 16.26
CA LEU A 20 -9.70 -11.30 14.84
C LEU A 20 -10.30 -12.68 14.53
N LYS A 21 -10.97 -12.78 13.40
CA LYS A 21 -11.59 -14.00 12.92
C LYS A 21 -10.66 -14.73 11.96
N PHE A 22 -9.90 -15.64 12.51
CA PHE A 22 -9.13 -16.60 11.71
C PHE A 22 -10.06 -17.65 11.11
N ASN A 23 -9.74 -18.11 9.90
CA ASN A 23 -10.51 -19.20 9.28
C ASN A 23 -10.30 -20.54 10.01
N GLU A 24 -10.96 -21.60 9.53
CA GLU A 24 -10.90 -22.96 10.13
C GLU A 24 -9.47 -23.54 10.25
N LYS A 25 -8.52 -23.01 9.46
CA LYS A 25 -7.10 -23.38 9.51
C LYS A 25 -6.26 -22.46 10.39
N GLY A 26 -6.90 -21.56 11.14
CA GLY A 26 -6.21 -20.57 11.97
C GLY A 26 -5.47 -19.51 11.17
N LEU A 27 -5.92 -19.20 9.94
CA LEU A 27 -5.27 -18.24 9.06
C LEU A 27 -6.19 -17.05 8.74
N ILE A 28 -5.59 -15.86 8.62
CA ILE A 28 -6.22 -14.63 8.16
C ILE A 28 -5.48 -14.10 6.95
N PRO A 29 -6.17 -13.65 5.88
CA PRO A 29 -5.53 -13.02 4.74
C PRO A 29 -4.99 -11.65 5.13
N ALA A 30 -3.79 -11.33 4.64
CA ALA A 30 -3.12 -10.06 4.84
C ALA A 30 -2.78 -9.44 3.48
N ILE A 31 -3.47 -8.36 3.13
CA ILE A 31 -3.22 -7.56 1.94
C ILE A 31 -2.11 -6.57 2.31
N VAL A 32 -0.97 -6.68 1.64
CA VAL A 32 0.18 -5.78 1.89
C VAL A 32 0.11 -4.61 0.93
N GLN A 33 0.15 -3.40 1.48
CA GLN A 33 0.03 -2.15 0.75
C GLN A 33 1.24 -1.24 1.04
N ASP A 34 1.74 -0.58 0.01
CA ASP A 34 2.80 0.42 0.18
C ASP A 34 2.27 1.65 0.92
N HIS A 35 2.97 2.07 1.96
CA HIS A 35 2.56 3.19 2.81
C HIS A 35 2.42 4.51 2.04
N TYR A 36 3.31 4.79 1.10
CA TYR A 36 3.34 6.07 0.39
C TYR A 36 2.43 6.08 -0.84
N SER A 37 2.60 5.11 -1.72
CA SER A 37 1.85 5.05 -2.99
C SER A 37 0.45 4.48 -2.86
N LYS A 38 0.15 3.80 -1.75
CA LYS A 38 -1.07 3.03 -1.52
C LYS A 38 -1.28 1.90 -2.54
N LYS A 39 -0.25 1.55 -3.27
CA LYS A 39 -0.28 0.43 -4.20
C LYS A 39 -0.34 -0.89 -3.45
N VAL A 40 -1.24 -1.79 -3.85
CA VAL A 40 -1.26 -3.15 -3.32
C VAL A 40 -0.04 -3.90 -3.84
N LEU A 41 0.77 -4.43 -2.93
CA LEU A 41 2.05 -5.08 -3.24
C LEU A 41 1.91 -6.59 -3.40
N MET A 42 1.25 -7.22 -2.46
CA MET A 42 1.07 -8.67 -2.41
C MET A 42 -0.07 -9.05 -1.46
N MET A 43 -0.46 -10.31 -1.49
CA MET A 43 -1.30 -10.93 -0.47
C MET A 43 -0.59 -12.16 0.07
N ALA A 44 -0.63 -12.32 1.39
CA ALA A 44 -0.13 -13.50 2.07
C ALA A 44 -1.05 -13.90 3.22
N TRP A 45 -0.78 -15.02 3.86
CA TRP A 45 -1.54 -15.49 5.00
C TRP A 45 -0.76 -15.30 6.29
N MET A 46 -1.46 -14.93 7.33
CA MET A 46 -0.94 -14.88 8.70
C MET A 46 -1.70 -15.84 9.59
N ASN A 47 -1.00 -16.49 10.51
CA ASN A 47 -1.59 -17.09 11.70
C ASN A 47 -1.35 -16.17 12.90
N LYS A 48 -1.89 -16.49 14.06
CA LYS A 48 -1.74 -15.68 15.27
C LYS A 48 -0.26 -15.43 15.59
N GLU A 49 0.57 -16.46 15.54
CA GLU A 49 2.00 -16.40 15.83
C GLU A 49 2.75 -15.47 14.87
N SER A 50 2.50 -15.57 13.55
CA SER A 50 3.14 -14.68 12.55
C SER A 50 2.73 -13.22 12.74
N LEU A 51 1.49 -12.96 13.14
CA LEU A 51 1.01 -11.61 13.44
C LEU A 51 1.70 -11.05 14.70
N GLU A 52 1.80 -11.84 15.78
CA GLU A 52 2.51 -11.46 16.99
C GLU A 52 3.99 -11.17 16.73
N ILE A 53 4.66 -12.00 15.93
CA ILE A 53 6.05 -11.76 15.49
C ILE A 53 6.12 -10.45 14.70
N SER A 54 5.20 -10.24 13.76
CA SER A 54 5.17 -9.03 12.92
C SER A 54 5.04 -7.75 13.77
N LEU A 55 4.19 -7.75 14.76
CA LEU A 55 4.00 -6.63 15.68
C LEU A 55 5.24 -6.38 16.54
N ARG A 56 5.85 -7.43 17.08
CA ARG A 56 7.05 -7.34 17.91
C ARG A 56 8.27 -6.85 17.12
N GLU A 57 8.48 -7.41 15.92
CA GLU A 57 9.64 -7.10 15.08
C GLU A 57 9.42 -5.87 14.20
N LYS A 58 8.17 -5.36 14.10
CA LYS A 58 7.76 -4.29 13.19
C LYS A 58 8.13 -4.57 11.74
N LYS A 59 8.20 -5.85 11.38
CA LYS A 59 8.50 -6.37 10.04
C LYS A 59 7.54 -7.48 9.71
N THR A 60 7.19 -7.63 8.44
CA THR A 60 6.21 -8.64 8.03
C THR A 60 6.76 -10.06 8.19
N CYS A 61 6.01 -10.86 8.95
CA CYS A 61 6.14 -12.30 9.07
C CYS A 61 4.82 -12.94 8.64
N PHE A 62 4.87 -13.94 7.80
CA PHE A 62 3.70 -14.60 7.22
C PHE A 62 3.73 -16.10 7.52
N TYR A 63 2.62 -16.78 7.20
CA TYR A 63 2.51 -18.23 7.26
C TYR A 63 2.38 -18.81 5.85
N SER A 64 3.29 -19.68 5.46
CA SER A 64 3.26 -20.40 4.19
C SER A 64 2.31 -21.58 4.27
N ARG A 65 1.21 -21.55 3.50
CA ARG A 65 0.22 -22.65 3.45
C ARG A 65 0.79 -23.93 2.85
N SER A 66 1.70 -23.81 1.87
CA SER A 66 2.29 -24.96 1.18
C SER A 66 3.40 -25.62 2.00
N ARG A 67 4.22 -24.82 2.71
CA ARG A 67 5.33 -25.31 3.53
C ARG A 67 4.93 -25.57 4.98
N GLN A 68 3.76 -25.00 5.40
CA GLN A 68 3.26 -25.06 6.77
C GLN A 68 4.27 -24.51 7.80
N GLU A 69 4.94 -23.41 7.44
CA GLU A 69 5.94 -22.75 8.28
C GLU A 69 5.83 -21.23 8.22
N LEU A 70 6.40 -20.57 9.22
CA LEU A 70 6.56 -19.13 9.23
C LEU A 70 7.65 -18.70 8.26
N TRP A 71 7.49 -17.53 7.67
CA TRP A 71 8.54 -16.90 6.86
C TRP A 71 8.54 -15.39 6.99
N ARG A 72 9.72 -14.81 7.17
CA ARG A 72 9.92 -13.37 7.23
C ARG A 72 10.18 -12.84 5.83
N LYS A 73 9.42 -11.85 5.44
CA LYS A 73 9.62 -11.21 4.14
C LYS A 73 10.99 -10.54 4.10
N GLY A 74 11.77 -10.88 3.10
CA GLY A 74 13.11 -10.33 2.91
C GLY A 74 14.24 -11.06 3.64
N GLU A 75 13.96 -12.12 4.40
CA GLU A 75 14.99 -12.88 5.14
C GLU A 75 16.12 -13.38 4.24
N THR A 76 15.79 -13.84 3.03
CA THR A 76 16.78 -14.32 2.05
C THR A 76 17.16 -13.26 1.03
N SER A 77 16.19 -12.44 0.57
CA SER A 77 16.38 -11.50 -0.54
C SER A 77 16.85 -10.11 -0.11
N GLY A 78 16.79 -9.79 1.17
CA GLY A 78 16.99 -8.43 1.67
C GLY A 78 15.80 -7.48 1.45
N ASN A 79 14.78 -7.87 0.69
CA ASN A 79 13.61 -7.05 0.39
C ASN A 79 12.62 -7.06 1.58
N VAL A 80 13.02 -6.42 2.66
CA VAL A 80 12.27 -6.35 3.92
C VAL A 80 11.07 -5.41 3.78
N GLN A 81 10.02 -5.66 4.55
CA GLN A 81 8.85 -4.80 4.65
C GLN A 81 8.67 -4.35 6.11
N HIS A 82 8.91 -3.06 6.37
CA HIS A 82 8.73 -2.45 7.68
C HIS A 82 7.26 -2.03 7.83
N ILE A 83 6.61 -2.48 8.88
CA ILE A 83 5.20 -2.22 9.13
C ILE A 83 5.03 -0.79 9.63
N SER A 84 4.20 -0.02 8.93
CA SER A 84 3.73 1.31 9.33
C SER A 84 2.44 1.20 10.12
N SER A 85 1.49 0.38 9.66
CA SER A 85 0.19 0.18 10.31
C SER A 85 -0.43 -1.15 9.89
N ILE A 86 -1.34 -1.67 10.73
CA ILE A 86 -2.18 -2.82 10.42
C ILE A 86 -3.63 -2.45 10.75
N TYR A 87 -4.52 -2.66 9.80
CA TYR A 87 -5.96 -2.46 9.94
C TYR A 87 -6.68 -3.78 9.74
N ALA A 88 -7.69 -4.04 10.54
CA ALA A 88 -8.66 -5.08 10.26
C ALA A 88 -9.85 -4.48 9.52
N ASP A 89 -10.51 -5.26 8.69
CA ASP A 89 -11.77 -4.87 8.08
C ASP A 89 -12.94 -4.88 9.10
N CYS A 90 -14.14 -4.52 8.63
CA CYS A 90 -15.28 -4.29 9.52
C CYS A 90 -15.77 -5.55 10.27
N ASP A 91 -15.56 -6.73 9.71
CA ASP A 91 -15.92 -8.01 10.32
C ASP A 91 -14.72 -8.80 10.85
N LYS A 92 -13.52 -8.21 10.78
CA LYS A 92 -12.26 -8.65 11.39
C LYS A 92 -11.73 -9.98 10.84
N ASP A 93 -11.99 -10.27 9.58
CA ASP A 93 -11.54 -11.51 8.91
C ASP A 93 -10.46 -11.27 7.85
N THR A 94 -10.08 -10.01 7.60
CA THR A 94 -9.05 -9.60 6.65
C THR A 94 -8.19 -8.46 7.22
N LEU A 95 -6.90 -8.48 6.92
CA LEU A 95 -5.97 -7.43 7.33
C LEU A 95 -5.45 -6.64 6.12
N ILE A 96 -5.34 -5.32 6.27
CA ILE A 96 -4.44 -4.49 5.48
C ILE A 96 -3.19 -4.22 6.30
N VAL A 97 -2.03 -4.55 5.75
CA VAL A 97 -0.72 -4.30 6.35
C VAL A 97 -0.01 -3.26 5.51
N GLU A 98 0.03 -2.02 6.00
CA GLU A 98 0.77 -0.94 5.35
C GLU A 98 2.25 -1.05 5.69
N VAL A 99 3.10 -0.97 4.68
CA VAL A 99 4.54 -1.16 4.84
C VAL A 99 5.37 -0.12 4.09
N VAL A 100 6.52 0.20 4.65
CA VAL A 100 7.64 0.82 3.94
C VAL A 100 8.56 -0.32 3.49
N LYS A 101 8.71 -0.51 2.18
CA LYS A 101 9.45 -1.64 1.61
C LYS A 101 10.88 -1.29 1.26
N GLU A 102 11.78 -2.25 1.45
CA GLU A 102 13.13 -2.23 0.90
C GLU A 102 13.15 -3.11 -0.36
N GLY A 103 13.22 -2.49 -1.53
CA GLY A 103 13.23 -3.20 -2.82
C GLY A 103 11.85 -3.74 -3.26
N PRO A 104 11.82 -4.60 -4.28
CA PRO A 104 10.60 -5.13 -4.89
C PRO A 104 9.87 -6.11 -3.97
N ALA A 105 8.53 -6.08 -4.02
CA ALA A 105 7.71 -6.99 -3.23
C ALA A 105 7.64 -8.40 -3.84
N CYS A 106 7.68 -8.51 -5.17
CA CYS A 106 7.59 -9.78 -5.87
C CYS A 106 8.96 -10.48 -5.98
N HIS A 107 8.96 -11.82 -5.92
CA HIS A 107 10.16 -12.63 -6.13
C HIS A 107 10.70 -12.56 -7.59
N THR A 108 9.88 -12.12 -8.54
CA THR A 108 10.28 -11.88 -9.94
C THR A 108 11.06 -10.57 -10.13
N GLY A 109 11.18 -9.75 -9.08
CA GLY A 109 11.75 -8.40 -9.17
C GLY A 109 10.72 -7.31 -9.48
N ALA A 110 9.46 -7.65 -9.72
CA ALA A 110 8.40 -6.67 -9.90
C ALA A 110 8.05 -5.96 -8.58
N GLU A 111 7.66 -4.69 -8.67
CA GLU A 111 7.28 -3.89 -7.52
C GLU A 111 6.09 -4.49 -6.75
N SER A 112 5.12 -5.03 -7.48
CA SER A 112 3.92 -5.68 -6.96
C SER A 112 3.78 -7.07 -7.55
N CYS A 113 3.09 -7.98 -6.83
CA CYS A 113 2.69 -9.28 -7.37
C CYS A 113 1.48 -9.18 -8.33
N PHE A 114 0.77 -8.05 -8.33
CA PHE A 114 -0.41 -7.79 -9.15
C PHE A 114 -0.03 -6.99 -10.39
N PHE A 115 0.62 -7.63 -11.35
CA PHE A 115 1.09 -6.99 -12.59
C PHE A 115 0.42 -7.55 -13.86
N GLU A 116 -0.34 -8.66 -13.76
CA GLU A 116 -1.08 -9.23 -14.88
C GLU A 116 -2.58 -8.88 -14.72
N PRO A 117 -3.15 -8.06 -15.62
CA PRO A 117 -4.56 -7.72 -15.52
C PRO A 117 -5.42 -8.91 -15.96
N VAL A 118 -6.39 -9.29 -15.16
CA VAL A 118 -7.46 -10.22 -15.56
C VAL A 118 -8.52 -9.48 -16.39
N TYR A 119 -8.74 -8.22 -16.08
CA TYR A 119 -9.61 -7.29 -16.80
C TYR A 119 -9.13 -5.86 -16.58
N GLN A 120 -9.14 -5.06 -17.62
CA GLN A 120 -8.85 -3.63 -17.57
C GLN A 120 -9.86 -2.90 -18.46
N ASN A 121 -10.58 -1.92 -17.89
CA ASN A 121 -11.40 -1.03 -18.66
C ASN A 121 -10.55 0.13 -19.17
N GLU A 122 -10.30 0.18 -20.46
CA GLU A 122 -9.47 1.21 -21.11
C GLU A 122 -10.10 2.62 -21.06
N GLU A 123 -11.43 2.72 -20.87
CA GLU A 123 -12.13 4.00 -20.72
C GLU A 123 -11.88 4.64 -19.34
N ILE A 124 -11.48 3.84 -18.34
CA ILE A 124 -11.19 4.30 -16.99
C ILE A 124 -9.68 4.41 -16.81
N THR A 125 -9.17 5.61 -16.98
CA THR A 125 -7.75 5.90 -16.71
C THR A 125 -7.56 6.17 -15.21
N PRO A 126 -6.77 5.36 -14.48
CA PRO A 126 -6.49 5.64 -13.09
C PRO A 126 -5.72 6.96 -12.97
N PHE A 127 -6.01 7.72 -11.89
CA PHE A 127 -5.24 8.93 -11.62
C PHE A 127 -3.76 8.58 -11.42
N SER A 128 -2.90 9.30 -12.11
CA SER A 128 -1.45 9.29 -11.89
C SER A 128 -0.89 10.70 -12.03
N TYR A 129 0.22 11.01 -11.36
CA TYR A 129 0.89 12.29 -11.53
C TYR A 129 1.42 12.48 -12.95
N GLU A 130 1.87 11.40 -13.60
CA GLU A 130 2.27 11.42 -15.01
C GLU A 130 1.09 11.78 -15.91
N GLY A 131 -0.06 11.13 -15.74
CA GLY A 131 -1.27 11.46 -16.49
C GLY A 131 -1.76 12.89 -16.26
N LEU A 132 -1.62 13.41 -15.03
CA LEU A 132 -1.91 14.82 -14.73
C LEU A 132 -0.93 15.74 -15.45
N TYR A 133 0.37 15.43 -15.40
CA TYR A 133 1.40 16.20 -16.12
C TYR A 133 1.12 16.20 -17.62
N ASP A 134 0.84 15.06 -18.22
CA ASP A 134 0.54 14.92 -19.65
C ASP A 134 -0.74 15.69 -20.03
N LEU A 135 -1.75 15.64 -19.17
CA LEU A 135 -2.98 16.43 -19.37
C LEU A 135 -2.68 17.93 -19.36
N ILE A 136 -1.87 18.42 -18.43
CA ILE A 136 -1.48 19.83 -18.33
C ILE A 136 -0.65 20.23 -19.57
N MET A 137 0.39 19.44 -19.89
CA MET A 137 1.25 19.72 -21.05
C MET A 137 0.47 19.62 -22.37
N GLY A 138 -0.48 18.70 -22.45
CA GLY A 138 -1.39 18.61 -23.59
C GLY A 138 -2.22 19.87 -23.81
N ARG A 139 -2.57 20.63 -22.74
CA ARG A 139 -3.27 21.93 -22.89
C ARG A 139 -2.39 23.02 -23.48
N LYS A 140 -1.05 22.90 -23.37
CA LYS A 140 -0.09 23.80 -23.99
C LYS A 140 0.06 23.53 -25.49
N THR A 141 0.14 22.26 -25.89
CA THR A 141 0.35 21.85 -27.28
C THR A 141 -0.96 21.74 -28.08
N ASN A 142 -2.07 21.43 -27.40
CA ASN A 142 -3.39 21.29 -27.98
C ASN A 142 -4.42 22.05 -27.12
N PRO A 143 -4.53 23.38 -27.31
CA PRO A 143 -5.38 24.23 -26.53
C PRO A 143 -6.86 23.79 -26.60
N LYS A 144 -7.55 23.83 -25.46
CA LYS A 144 -8.97 23.52 -25.37
C LYS A 144 -9.73 24.75 -24.94
N GLU A 145 -10.76 25.11 -25.71
CA GLU A 145 -11.67 26.22 -25.40
C GLU A 145 -12.33 26.01 -24.02
N GLY A 146 -12.43 27.10 -23.24
CA GLY A 146 -12.97 27.06 -21.88
C GLY A 146 -12.04 26.45 -20.82
N SER A 147 -10.86 25.96 -21.18
CA SER A 147 -9.88 25.43 -20.22
C SER A 147 -9.09 26.55 -19.53
N TYR A 148 -9.17 26.61 -18.19
CA TYR A 148 -8.39 27.53 -17.38
C TYR A 148 -6.85 27.30 -17.54
N THR A 149 -6.42 26.04 -17.67
CA THR A 149 -5.02 25.71 -17.93
C THR A 149 -4.54 26.27 -19.28
N THR A 150 -5.34 26.16 -20.34
CA THR A 150 -5.06 26.78 -21.63
C THR A 150 -4.93 28.30 -21.46
N TYR A 151 -5.86 28.95 -20.78
CA TYR A 151 -5.79 30.38 -20.49
C TYR A 151 -4.51 30.78 -19.76
N LEU A 152 -4.06 29.99 -18.77
CA LEU A 152 -2.81 30.26 -18.05
C LEU A 152 -1.58 30.19 -18.98
N PHE A 153 -1.52 29.20 -19.86
CA PHE A 153 -0.42 29.11 -20.85
C PHE A 153 -0.45 30.26 -21.84
N ASP A 154 -1.61 30.68 -22.32
CA ASP A 154 -1.77 31.82 -23.24
C ASP A 154 -1.34 33.14 -22.59
N LYS A 155 -1.61 33.33 -21.30
CA LYS A 155 -1.21 34.53 -20.56
C LYS A 155 0.24 34.53 -20.07
N GLY A 156 0.89 33.37 -20.15
CA GLY A 156 2.31 33.20 -19.88
C GLY A 156 2.68 33.16 -18.41
N LEU A 157 4.01 33.17 -18.18
CA LEU A 157 4.62 32.86 -16.89
C LEU A 157 4.18 33.82 -15.77
N ASP A 158 4.05 35.11 -16.04
CA ASP A 158 3.64 36.10 -15.05
C ASP A 158 2.25 35.78 -14.45
N LYS A 159 1.34 35.29 -15.27
CA LYS A 159 0.00 34.92 -14.79
C LYS A 159 0.04 33.63 -13.99
N ILE A 160 0.86 32.68 -14.39
CA ILE A 160 1.08 31.43 -13.68
C ILE A 160 1.66 31.70 -12.29
N LEU A 161 2.74 32.50 -12.22
CA LEU A 161 3.41 32.86 -10.97
C LEU A 161 2.49 33.63 -10.01
N LYS A 162 1.63 34.52 -10.53
CA LYS A 162 0.63 35.19 -9.70
C LYS A 162 -0.33 34.19 -9.04
N LYS A 163 -0.73 33.13 -9.74
CA LYS A 163 -1.62 32.11 -9.17
C LYS A 163 -0.93 31.28 -8.10
N VAL A 164 0.34 30.94 -8.26
CA VAL A 164 1.13 30.27 -7.22
C VAL A 164 1.27 31.15 -5.96
N GLY A 165 1.33 32.45 -6.12
CA GLY A 165 1.47 33.38 -4.99
C GLY A 165 0.14 33.84 -4.35
N GLU A 166 -1.01 33.55 -4.96
CA GLU A 166 -2.34 33.87 -4.44
C GLU A 166 -2.90 32.78 -3.49
N GLU A 167 -2.29 31.57 -3.45
CA GLU A 167 -2.62 30.44 -2.59
C GLU A 167 -1.62 30.30 -1.43
#